data_35c79e84f9d842b6482f69040aa93eff
#
_entry.id   35c79e84f9d842b6482f69040aa93eff
#
_cell.length_a   1.000
_cell.length_b   1.000
_cell.length_c   1.000
_cell.angle_alpha   90.00
_cell.angle_beta   90.00
_cell.angle_gamma   90.00
#
_symmetry.space_group_name_H-M   'P 1'
#
loop_
_entity.id
_entity.type
_entity.pdbx_description
1 polymer ?
#
loop_
_entity_poly.entity_id
_entity_poly.type
_entity_poly.pdbx_seq_one_letter_code
_entity_poly.pdbx_strand_id
1 'polypeptide(L)'
;MSLGANPLSWWRNFLSLPNTHPIKTIGVALLVALVCSLAVSYTAVTLKPLREANRLKESAASMFKLVETLALGFPKPRLITLADGHYADRDPGTRAVLATERDLAQIGEREDVATVYELYEDGALALVILPVRGTGYKSTLKGYLALKADLNTVAALTFHEHDETPGIGTRILEDAWTALWRGKRIADADGVIRLEVVKGEGRGVFEVDGISGATRTGGGVSRLVRFWFGPDGYGPYLKQLKRQGSS
;
A
#
# COMPACT_ATOMS: atom_id res chain seq x y z
N MET A 1 -32.63 -50.15 25.63
CA MET A 1 -32.12 -49.27 26.66
C MET A 1 -31.62 -47.98 25.99
N SER A 2 -32.50 -46.98 25.96
CA SER A 2 -32.22 -45.69 25.34
C SER A 2 -31.70 -44.76 26.44
N LEU A 3 -30.40 -44.50 26.45
CA LEU A 3 -29.80 -43.45 27.27
C LEU A 3 -29.97 -42.11 26.57
N GLY A 4 -31.12 -41.54 26.71
CA GLY A 4 -31.38 -40.12 26.41
C GLY A 4 -30.61 -39.25 27.41
N ALA A 5 -29.33 -39.00 27.16
CA ALA A 5 -28.58 -38.04 27.92
C ALA A 5 -29.15 -36.65 27.67
N ASN A 6 -29.95 -36.16 28.63
CA ASN A 6 -30.54 -34.82 28.58
C ASN A 6 -29.39 -33.80 28.63
N PRO A 7 -29.12 -33.01 27.59
CA PRO A 7 -27.99 -32.06 27.55
C PRO A 7 -28.04 -31.05 28.69
N LEU A 8 -29.23 -30.77 29.23
CA LEU A 8 -29.43 -29.90 30.40
C LEU A 8 -28.88 -30.52 31.72
N SER A 9 -28.91 -31.86 31.86
CA SER A 9 -28.37 -32.51 33.06
C SER A 9 -26.84 -32.46 33.07
N TRP A 10 -26.18 -32.62 31.93
CA TRP A 10 -24.73 -32.51 31.81
C TRP A 10 -24.25 -31.08 32.16
N TRP A 11 -24.96 -30.05 31.65
CA TRP A 11 -24.68 -28.66 31.91
C TRP A 11 -24.83 -28.29 33.40
N ARG A 12 -25.90 -28.78 34.04
CA ARG A 12 -26.11 -28.59 35.51
C ARG A 12 -25.00 -29.24 36.34
N ASN A 13 -24.59 -30.47 35.99
CA ASN A 13 -23.48 -31.14 36.65
C ASN A 13 -22.15 -30.41 36.47
N PHE A 14 -21.89 -29.88 35.28
CA PHE A 14 -20.70 -29.07 35.00
C PHE A 14 -20.68 -27.76 35.85
N LEU A 15 -21.80 -27.09 35.98
CA LEU A 15 -21.91 -25.86 36.75
C LEU A 15 -21.78 -26.10 38.28
N SER A 16 -22.21 -27.27 38.77
CA SER A 16 -22.13 -27.65 40.18
C SER A 16 -20.73 -28.04 40.63
N LEU A 17 -19.75 -28.22 39.74
CA LEU A 17 -18.37 -28.53 40.08
C LEU A 17 -17.74 -27.37 40.91
N PRO A 18 -16.85 -27.64 41.85
CA PRO A 18 -16.10 -26.62 42.57
C PRO A 18 -15.28 -25.76 41.61
N ASN A 19 -15.09 -24.47 41.90
CA ASN A 19 -14.34 -23.56 41.05
C ASN A 19 -12.86 -23.94 40.92
N THR A 20 -12.33 -24.76 41.80
CA THR A 20 -10.97 -25.30 41.76
C THR A 20 -10.84 -26.55 40.90
N HIS A 21 -11.97 -27.10 40.40
CA HIS A 21 -11.94 -28.32 39.61
C HIS A 21 -11.37 -28.04 38.20
N PRO A 22 -10.32 -28.75 37.76
CA PRO A 22 -9.64 -28.45 36.48
C PRO A 22 -10.55 -28.52 35.25
N ILE A 23 -11.50 -29.46 35.23
CA ILE A 23 -12.47 -29.60 34.12
C ILE A 23 -13.36 -28.36 34.03
N LYS A 24 -13.82 -27.79 35.15
CA LYS A 24 -14.62 -26.55 35.16
C LYS A 24 -13.79 -25.37 34.67
N THR A 25 -12.56 -25.21 35.13
CA THR A 25 -11.67 -24.12 34.72
C THR A 25 -11.39 -24.16 33.23
N ILE A 26 -11.02 -25.34 32.70
CA ILE A 26 -10.76 -25.50 31.26
C ILE A 26 -12.04 -25.29 30.44
N GLY A 27 -13.17 -25.86 30.88
CA GLY A 27 -14.45 -25.73 30.17
C GLY A 27 -14.96 -24.28 30.11
N VAL A 28 -14.85 -23.52 31.20
CA VAL A 28 -15.21 -22.09 31.22
C VAL A 28 -14.26 -21.31 30.34
N ALA A 29 -12.95 -21.54 30.40
CA ALA A 29 -11.97 -20.87 29.55
C ALA A 29 -12.25 -21.11 28.04
N LEU A 30 -12.55 -22.36 27.66
CA LEU A 30 -12.92 -22.70 26.28
C LEU A 30 -14.22 -22.01 25.84
N LEU A 31 -15.22 -21.96 26.71
CA LEU A 31 -16.49 -21.31 26.42
C LEU A 31 -16.30 -19.80 26.20
N VAL A 32 -15.56 -19.15 27.09
CA VAL A 32 -15.23 -17.71 26.95
C VAL A 32 -14.44 -17.45 25.66
N ALA A 33 -13.42 -18.28 25.37
CA ALA A 33 -12.65 -18.17 24.15
C ALA A 33 -13.53 -18.33 22.89
N LEU A 34 -14.47 -19.29 22.91
CA LEU A 34 -15.42 -19.52 21.83
C LEU A 34 -16.32 -18.30 21.60
N VAL A 35 -16.92 -17.77 22.66
CA VAL A 35 -17.81 -16.59 22.60
C VAL A 35 -17.05 -15.37 22.06
N CYS A 36 -15.83 -15.13 22.60
CA CYS A 36 -14.98 -14.04 22.12
C CYS A 36 -14.60 -14.21 20.64
N SER A 37 -14.22 -15.43 20.23
CA SER A 37 -13.88 -15.71 18.82
C SER A 37 -15.07 -15.49 17.89
N LEU A 38 -16.26 -15.93 18.26
CA LEU A 38 -17.47 -15.71 17.48
C LEU A 38 -17.81 -14.22 17.38
N ALA A 39 -17.71 -13.47 18.48
CA ALA A 39 -17.97 -12.03 18.48
C ALA A 39 -16.99 -11.27 17.58
N VAL A 40 -15.68 -11.59 17.67
CA VAL A 40 -14.64 -10.99 16.82
C VAL A 40 -14.86 -11.37 15.35
N SER A 41 -15.13 -12.63 15.05
CA SER A 41 -15.38 -13.09 13.68
C SER A 41 -16.61 -12.43 13.07
N TYR A 42 -17.70 -12.34 13.82
CA TYR A 42 -18.93 -11.68 13.38
C TYR A 42 -18.68 -10.20 13.06
N THR A 43 -18.03 -9.47 13.96
CA THR A 43 -17.72 -8.05 13.75
C THR A 43 -16.74 -7.85 12.57
N ALA A 44 -15.76 -8.72 12.41
CA ALA A 44 -14.82 -8.67 11.28
C ALA A 44 -15.52 -8.83 9.92
N VAL A 45 -16.43 -9.80 9.82
CA VAL A 45 -17.20 -10.08 8.59
C VAL A 45 -18.18 -8.95 8.27
N THR A 46 -18.95 -8.48 9.26
CA THR A 46 -19.96 -7.43 9.05
C THR A 46 -19.35 -6.07 8.71
N LEU A 47 -18.16 -5.76 9.26
CA LEU A 47 -17.47 -4.50 8.98
C LEU A 47 -16.61 -4.52 7.70
N LYS A 48 -16.36 -5.70 7.10
CA LYS A 48 -15.55 -5.81 5.88
C LYS A 48 -16.02 -4.90 4.74
N PRO A 49 -17.30 -4.89 4.33
CA PRO A 49 -17.77 -4.04 3.23
C PRO A 49 -17.63 -2.54 3.55
N LEU A 50 -17.84 -2.13 4.81
CA LEU A 50 -17.65 -0.73 5.23
C LEU A 50 -16.19 -0.31 5.16
N ARG A 51 -15.27 -1.19 5.56
CA ARG A 51 -13.83 -0.94 5.45
C ARG A 51 -13.39 -0.79 3.99
N GLU A 52 -13.88 -1.67 3.10
CA GLU A 52 -13.57 -1.59 1.67
C GLU A 52 -14.11 -0.30 1.05
N ALA A 53 -15.35 0.09 1.37
CA ALA A 53 -15.91 1.36 0.91
C ALA A 53 -15.13 2.59 1.41
N ASN A 54 -14.70 2.58 2.67
CA ASN A 54 -13.88 3.66 3.22
C ASN A 54 -12.50 3.74 2.56
N ARG A 55 -11.85 2.59 2.31
CA ARG A 55 -10.56 2.54 1.59
C ARG A 55 -10.66 3.14 0.19
N LEU A 56 -11.73 2.82 -0.55
CA LEU A 56 -11.96 3.42 -1.87
C LEU A 56 -12.14 4.94 -1.78
N LYS A 57 -12.88 5.42 -0.78
CA LYS A 57 -13.05 6.87 -0.54
C LYS A 57 -11.73 7.55 -0.18
N GLU A 58 -10.94 6.95 0.69
CA GLU A 58 -9.62 7.46 1.10
C GLU A 58 -8.65 7.51 -0.07
N SER A 59 -8.62 6.46 -0.90
CA SER A 59 -7.81 6.41 -2.11
C SER A 59 -8.21 7.52 -3.10
N ALA A 60 -9.51 7.68 -3.35
CA ALA A 60 -10.02 8.76 -4.22
C ALA A 60 -9.70 10.14 -3.63
N ALA A 61 -9.95 10.36 -2.34
CA ALA A 61 -9.63 11.63 -1.67
C ALA A 61 -8.14 11.97 -1.74
N SER A 62 -7.26 10.99 -1.59
CA SER A 62 -5.81 11.19 -1.70
C SER A 62 -5.39 11.58 -3.11
N MET A 63 -6.00 10.96 -4.13
CA MET A 63 -5.77 11.35 -5.51
C MET A 63 -6.27 12.77 -5.77
N PHE A 64 -7.48 13.13 -5.32
CA PHE A 64 -8.01 14.48 -5.45
C PHE A 64 -7.11 15.51 -4.75
N LYS A 65 -6.69 15.27 -3.52
CA LYS A 65 -5.75 16.14 -2.79
C LYS A 65 -4.45 16.33 -3.55
N LEU A 66 -3.90 15.27 -4.15
CA LEU A 66 -2.69 15.33 -4.94
C LEU A 66 -2.88 16.19 -6.19
N VAL A 67 -3.96 15.99 -6.94
CA VAL A 67 -4.30 16.78 -8.15
C VAL A 67 -4.55 18.26 -7.78
N GLU A 68 -5.32 18.52 -6.73
CA GLU A 68 -5.58 19.87 -6.22
C GLU A 68 -4.29 20.58 -5.79
N THR A 69 -3.41 19.90 -5.08
CA THR A 69 -2.11 20.44 -4.64
C THR A 69 -1.23 20.85 -5.82
N LEU A 70 -1.39 20.19 -6.97
CA LEU A 70 -0.64 20.49 -8.19
C LEU A 70 -1.33 21.54 -9.06
N ALA A 71 -2.56 21.99 -8.70
CA ALA A 71 -3.38 22.96 -9.42
C ALA A 71 -3.58 22.63 -10.90
N LEU A 72 -3.67 21.33 -11.21
CA LEU A 72 -3.77 20.79 -12.57
C LEU A 72 -5.17 20.23 -12.84
N GLY A 73 -5.51 20.03 -14.11
CA GLY A 73 -6.77 19.42 -14.54
C GLY A 73 -6.92 17.96 -14.11
N PHE A 74 -8.03 17.31 -14.50
CA PHE A 74 -8.27 15.91 -14.15
C PHE A 74 -7.41 14.96 -15.00
N PRO A 75 -6.63 14.07 -14.37
CA PRO A 75 -5.80 13.12 -15.08
C PRO A 75 -6.66 12.01 -15.71
N LYS A 76 -6.27 11.56 -16.89
CA LYS A 76 -6.94 10.47 -17.63
C LYS A 76 -6.39 9.12 -17.18
N PRO A 77 -7.24 8.17 -16.76
CA PRO A 77 -6.79 6.82 -16.47
C PRO A 77 -6.37 6.09 -17.76
N ARG A 78 -5.28 5.35 -17.68
CA ARG A 78 -4.76 4.47 -18.73
C ARG A 78 -4.40 3.13 -18.12
N LEU A 79 -4.74 2.06 -18.84
CA LEU A 79 -4.28 0.72 -18.50
C LEU A 79 -2.97 0.46 -19.22
N ILE A 80 -1.99 -0.08 -18.51
CA ILE A 80 -0.69 -0.45 -19.06
C ILE A 80 -0.29 -1.84 -18.61
N THR A 81 0.38 -2.58 -19.48
CA THR A 81 1.03 -3.84 -19.16
C THR A 81 2.36 -3.55 -18.47
N LEU A 82 2.58 -4.08 -17.26
CA LEU A 82 3.82 -3.82 -16.50
C LEU A 82 5.04 -4.57 -17.05
N ALA A 83 4.82 -5.63 -17.86
CA ALA A 83 5.90 -6.41 -18.45
C ALA A 83 6.67 -5.64 -19.53
N ASP A 84 5.98 -4.91 -20.40
CA ASP A 84 6.55 -4.22 -21.56
C ASP A 84 6.22 -2.73 -21.63
N GLY A 85 5.29 -2.26 -20.79
CA GLY A 85 4.89 -0.87 -20.71
C GLY A 85 3.89 -0.41 -21.77
N HIS A 86 3.33 -1.31 -22.57
CA HIS A 86 2.33 -0.97 -23.58
C HIS A 86 0.96 -0.67 -22.96
N TYR A 87 0.17 0.17 -23.66
CA TYR A 87 -1.21 0.38 -23.30
C TYR A 87 -2.02 -0.91 -23.48
N ALA A 88 -2.91 -1.19 -22.55
CA ALA A 88 -3.81 -2.34 -22.56
C ALA A 88 -5.26 -1.87 -22.70
N ASP A 89 -6.06 -2.63 -23.45
CA ASP A 89 -7.50 -2.32 -23.64
C ASP A 89 -8.34 -2.73 -22.43
N ARG A 90 -7.88 -3.74 -21.66
CA ARG A 90 -8.56 -4.26 -20.48
C ARG A 90 -7.57 -4.84 -19.47
N ASP A 91 -7.97 -4.86 -18.22
CA ASP A 91 -7.27 -5.61 -17.17
C ASP A 91 -7.82 -7.05 -17.13
N PRO A 92 -6.99 -8.07 -17.38
CA PRO A 92 -7.40 -9.47 -17.29
C PRO A 92 -7.57 -9.94 -15.83
N GLY A 93 -7.18 -9.12 -14.83
CA GLY A 93 -7.19 -9.48 -13.41
C GLY A 93 -6.10 -10.50 -13.04
N THR A 94 -5.14 -10.76 -13.93
CA THR A 94 -4.03 -11.68 -13.68
C THR A 94 -2.94 -11.03 -12.84
N ARG A 95 -2.20 -11.87 -12.11
CA ARG A 95 -1.09 -11.44 -11.25
C ARG A 95 0.11 -12.34 -11.44
N ALA A 96 1.28 -11.75 -11.46
CA ALA A 96 2.55 -12.44 -11.46
C ALA A 96 3.08 -12.58 -10.03
N VAL A 97 3.45 -13.81 -9.65
CA VAL A 97 4.19 -14.07 -8.41
C VAL A 97 5.62 -13.59 -8.60
N LEU A 98 6.11 -12.81 -7.67
CA LEU A 98 7.46 -12.26 -7.72
C LEU A 98 8.44 -13.19 -7.03
N ALA A 99 9.57 -13.47 -7.68
CA ALA A 99 10.69 -14.12 -7.01
C ALA A 99 11.24 -13.20 -5.91
N THR A 100 11.67 -13.77 -4.79
CA THR A 100 12.10 -13.02 -3.60
C THR A 100 13.18 -11.98 -3.92
N GLU A 101 14.12 -12.32 -4.82
CA GLU A 101 15.23 -11.44 -5.21
C GLU A 101 14.78 -10.23 -6.02
N ARG A 102 13.64 -10.34 -6.69
CA ARG A 102 13.03 -9.28 -7.52
C ARG A 102 11.98 -8.48 -6.76
N ASP A 103 11.42 -9.02 -5.69
CA ASP A 103 10.39 -8.39 -4.88
C ASP A 103 10.98 -7.41 -3.85
N LEU A 104 11.63 -6.36 -4.33
CA LEU A 104 12.21 -5.35 -3.46
C LEU A 104 11.15 -4.65 -2.58
N ALA A 105 9.93 -4.51 -3.06
CA ALA A 105 8.83 -3.89 -2.33
C ALA A 105 8.17 -4.83 -1.31
N GLN A 106 8.51 -6.12 -1.32
CA GLN A 106 7.95 -7.16 -0.45
C GLN A 106 6.42 -7.24 -0.53
N ILE A 107 5.90 -7.30 -1.76
CA ILE A 107 4.46 -7.36 -2.06
C ILE A 107 3.99 -8.77 -2.44
N GLY A 108 4.91 -9.72 -2.67
CA GLY A 108 4.66 -11.12 -3.00
C GLY A 108 4.18 -11.34 -4.43
N GLU A 109 3.19 -10.59 -4.86
CA GLU A 109 2.61 -10.64 -6.19
C GLU A 109 2.32 -9.24 -6.74
N ARG A 110 2.32 -9.12 -8.05
CA ARG A 110 2.06 -7.89 -8.78
C ARG A 110 1.00 -8.14 -9.85
N GLU A 111 0.11 -7.18 -10.08
CA GLU A 111 -0.77 -7.16 -11.24
C GLU A 111 0.02 -7.16 -12.56
N ASP A 112 -0.50 -7.83 -13.59
CA ASP A 112 0.11 -7.79 -14.93
C ASP A 112 -0.25 -6.50 -15.65
N VAL A 113 -1.43 -5.95 -15.37
CA VAL A 113 -1.92 -4.68 -15.92
C VAL A 113 -2.18 -3.73 -14.76
N ALA A 114 -1.66 -2.52 -14.85
CA ALA A 114 -1.84 -1.46 -13.86
C ALA A 114 -2.58 -0.26 -14.45
N THR A 115 -3.38 0.42 -13.62
CA THR A 115 -3.95 1.72 -13.99
C THR A 115 -2.96 2.81 -13.64
N VAL A 116 -2.57 3.61 -14.62
CA VAL A 116 -1.79 4.84 -14.45
C VAL A 116 -2.65 6.04 -14.84
N TYR A 117 -2.27 7.23 -14.42
CA TYR A 117 -3.05 8.44 -14.71
C TYR A 117 -2.14 9.46 -15.37
N GLU A 118 -2.52 9.87 -16.57
CA GLU A 118 -1.80 10.84 -17.38
C GLU A 118 -2.55 12.16 -17.43
N LEU A 119 -1.84 13.23 -17.26
CA LEU A 119 -2.37 14.58 -17.40
C LEU A 119 -1.64 15.28 -18.55
N TYR A 120 -2.41 15.84 -19.44
CA TYR A 120 -1.94 16.61 -20.59
C TYR A 120 -2.41 18.05 -20.47
N GLU A 121 -1.51 18.99 -20.73
CA GLU A 121 -1.78 20.42 -20.88
C GLU A 121 -1.34 20.85 -22.28
N ASP A 122 -2.22 21.54 -22.99
CA ASP A 122 -1.97 22.00 -24.36
C ASP A 122 -1.45 20.90 -25.32
N GLY A 123 -1.91 19.68 -25.12
CA GLY A 123 -1.51 18.50 -25.90
C GLY A 123 -0.16 17.88 -25.51
N ALA A 124 0.58 18.46 -24.58
CA ALA A 124 1.82 17.93 -24.05
C ALA A 124 1.59 17.21 -22.73
N LEU A 125 2.35 16.13 -22.46
CA LEU A 125 2.32 15.47 -21.18
C LEU A 125 2.84 16.40 -20.09
N ALA A 126 2.02 16.71 -19.09
CA ALA A 126 2.39 17.55 -17.96
C ALA A 126 2.77 16.71 -16.73
N LEU A 127 2.03 15.62 -16.49
CA LEU A 127 2.18 14.81 -15.28
C LEU A 127 1.79 13.35 -15.52
N VAL A 128 2.45 12.44 -14.81
CA VAL A 128 2.05 11.03 -14.68
C VAL A 128 1.91 10.69 -13.21
N ILE A 129 0.76 10.13 -12.81
CA ILE A 129 0.51 9.65 -11.45
C ILE A 129 0.49 8.14 -11.46
N LEU A 130 1.32 7.56 -10.63
CA LEU A 130 1.58 6.13 -10.55
C LEU A 130 1.14 5.60 -9.18
N PRO A 131 0.18 4.66 -9.12
CA PRO A 131 -0.11 3.93 -7.89
C PRO A 131 1.10 3.13 -7.46
N VAL A 132 1.47 3.23 -6.19
CA VAL A 132 2.62 2.52 -5.63
C VAL A 132 2.23 1.81 -4.35
N ARG A 133 2.80 0.60 -4.13
CA ARG A 133 2.62 -0.12 -2.88
C ARG A 133 3.89 -0.88 -2.49
N GLY A 134 4.05 -1.10 -1.21
CA GLY A 134 5.20 -1.84 -0.69
C GLY A 134 5.08 -2.05 0.81
N THR A 135 5.86 -2.94 1.37
CA THR A 135 5.88 -3.20 2.81
C THR A 135 6.70 -2.13 3.53
N GLY A 136 6.05 -1.41 4.45
CA GLY A 136 6.66 -0.51 5.41
C GLY A 136 7.36 -1.25 6.55
N TYR A 137 7.03 -0.88 7.79
CA TYR A 137 7.49 -1.59 8.99
C TYR A 137 6.48 -2.66 9.44
N LYS A 138 5.21 -2.32 9.58
CA LYS A 138 4.16 -3.22 10.09
C LYS A 138 3.15 -3.63 9.02
N SER A 139 3.04 -2.87 7.96
CA SER A 139 1.94 -3.00 7.01
C SER A 139 2.36 -2.68 5.58
N THR A 140 1.47 -3.01 4.65
CA THR A 140 1.57 -2.53 3.29
C THR A 140 1.20 -1.06 3.25
N LEU A 141 2.11 -0.25 2.70
CA LEU A 141 1.87 1.14 2.33
C LEU A 141 1.28 1.16 0.93
N LYS A 142 0.21 1.94 0.70
CA LYS A 142 -0.31 2.22 -0.64
C LYS A 142 -0.48 3.72 -0.82
N GLY A 143 -0.09 4.21 -1.99
CA GLY A 143 -0.11 5.63 -2.29
C GLY A 143 -0.01 5.94 -3.76
N TYR A 144 0.17 7.20 -4.05
CA TYR A 144 0.38 7.72 -5.40
C TYR A 144 1.66 8.53 -5.44
N LEU A 145 2.49 8.28 -6.45
CA LEU A 145 3.66 9.09 -6.74
C LEU A 145 3.46 9.74 -8.11
N ALA A 146 3.52 11.07 -8.14
CA ALA A 146 3.38 11.86 -9.35
C ALA A 146 4.76 12.29 -9.86
N LEU A 147 4.99 12.11 -11.17
CA LEU A 147 6.18 12.60 -11.87
C LEU A 147 5.80 13.76 -12.80
N LYS A 148 6.71 14.72 -12.95
CA LYS A 148 6.63 15.77 -13.98
C LYS A 148 6.82 15.18 -15.38
N ALA A 149 6.64 16.01 -16.40
CA ALA A 149 6.79 15.64 -17.82
C ALA A 149 8.15 15.01 -18.19
N ASP A 150 9.20 15.31 -17.42
CA ASP A 150 10.54 14.69 -17.61
C ASP A 150 10.59 13.21 -17.19
N LEU A 151 9.50 12.69 -16.59
CA LEU A 151 9.35 11.31 -16.13
C LEU A 151 10.45 10.87 -15.14
N ASN A 152 11.04 11.82 -14.44
CA ASN A 152 12.11 11.61 -13.47
C ASN A 152 11.99 12.48 -12.22
N THR A 153 11.45 13.68 -12.36
CA THR A 153 11.30 14.60 -11.23
C THR A 153 9.96 14.35 -10.51
N VAL A 154 10.02 14.11 -9.22
CA VAL A 154 8.84 13.93 -8.37
C VAL A 154 8.08 15.26 -8.27
N ALA A 155 6.81 15.23 -8.63
CA ALA A 155 5.89 16.35 -8.44
C ALA A 155 5.23 16.29 -7.05
N ALA A 156 4.81 15.11 -6.62
CA ALA A 156 4.23 14.87 -5.30
C ALA A 156 4.25 13.37 -4.93
N LEU A 157 4.14 13.08 -3.64
CA LEU A 157 3.91 11.75 -3.09
C LEU A 157 2.80 11.84 -2.04
N THR A 158 1.91 10.87 -2.01
CA THR A 158 0.90 10.71 -0.95
C THR A 158 0.68 9.24 -0.64
N PHE A 159 0.33 8.94 0.60
CA PHE A 159 -0.12 7.61 1.02
C PHE A 159 -1.57 7.70 1.51
N HIS A 160 -2.38 6.69 1.22
CA HIS A 160 -3.78 6.61 1.61
C HIS A 160 -4.13 5.34 2.38
N GLU A 161 -3.28 4.31 2.31
CA GLU A 161 -3.47 3.08 3.07
C GLU A 161 -2.17 2.70 3.77
N HIS A 162 -2.23 2.53 5.07
CA HIS A 162 -1.15 2.07 5.92
C HIS A 162 -1.72 1.60 7.26
N ASP A 163 -0.92 0.84 8.01
CA ASP A 163 -1.20 0.47 9.41
C ASP A 163 0.09 0.59 10.24
N GLU A 164 0.85 1.66 9.94
CA GLU A 164 2.09 1.99 10.63
C GLU A 164 1.85 2.52 12.04
N THR A 165 2.88 2.53 12.87
CA THR A 165 2.79 2.96 14.27
C THR A 165 2.38 4.44 14.39
N PRO A 166 1.27 4.76 15.10
CA PRO A 166 0.84 6.13 15.31
C PRO A 166 1.93 7.04 15.90
N GLY A 167 2.03 8.27 15.39
CA GLY A 167 3.00 9.27 15.84
C GLY A 167 4.46 9.00 15.45
N ILE A 168 4.76 7.82 14.86
CA ILE A 168 6.10 7.42 14.42
C ILE A 168 6.07 7.12 12.93
N GLY A 169 5.60 5.94 12.53
CA GLY A 169 5.52 5.53 11.13
C GLY A 169 4.47 6.30 10.33
N THR A 170 3.38 6.74 10.98
CA THR A 170 2.33 7.56 10.35
C THR A 170 2.80 8.94 9.90
N ARG A 171 3.99 9.38 10.32
CA ARG A 171 4.57 10.66 9.87
C ARG A 171 4.85 10.72 8.36
N ILE A 172 4.83 9.58 7.67
CA ILE A 172 4.84 9.54 6.18
C ILE A 172 3.63 10.25 5.55
N LEU A 173 2.56 10.53 6.32
CA LEU A 173 1.37 11.26 5.88
C LEU A 173 1.44 12.75 6.15
N GLU A 174 2.39 13.21 6.96
CA GLU A 174 2.54 14.63 7.31
C GLU A 174 2.88 15.44 6.06
N ASP A 175 2.14 16.54 5.85
CA ASP A 175 2.38 17.43 4.70
C ASP A 175 3.83 17.95 4.68
N ALA A 176 4.43 18.17 5.85
CA ALA A 176 5.82 18.56 5.98
C ALA A 176 6.79 17.51 5.39
N TRP A 177 6.55 16.23 5.64
CA TRP A 177 7.42 15.17 5.12
C TRP A 177 7.14 14.86 3.64
N THR A 178 5.88 14.82 3.23
CA THR A 178 5.53 14.60 1.81
C THR A 178 6.01 15.74 0.91
N ALA A 179 6.07 16.98 1.44
CA ALA A 179 6.61 18.13 0.72
C ALA A 179 8.11 17.99 0.37
N LEU A 180 8.89 17.24 1.16
CA LEU A 180 10.32 16.99 0.90
C LEU A 180 10.57 16.21 -0.39
N TRP A 181 9.56 15.50 -0.89
CA TRP A 181 9.64 14.72 -2.14
C TRP A 181 9.59 15.59 -3.39
N ARG A 182 8.98 16.76 -3.30
CA ARG A 182 8.81 17.65 -4.44
C ARG A 182 10.17 18.12 -4.98
N GLY A 183 10.40 17.91 -6.29
CA GLY A 183 11.63 18.26 -6.96
C GLY A 183 12.77 17.24 -6.79
N LYS A 184 12.58 16.18 -6.00
CA LYS A 184 13.54 15.06 -5.96
C LYS A 184 13.52 14.30 -7.29
N ARG A 185 14.62 13.63 -7.62
CA ARG A 185 14.78 12.87 -8.86
C ARG A 185 14.86 11.39 -8.56
N ILE A 186 14.12 10.58 -9.34
CA ILE A 186 14.10 9.13 -9.19
C ILE A 186 15.45 8.51 -9.55
N ALA A 187 16.00 8.88 -10.71
CA ALA A 187 17.20 8.28 -11.27
C ALA A 187 18.23 9.35 -11.68
N ASP A 188 19.50 8.95 -11.68
CA ASP A 188 20.62 9.74 -12.19
C ASP A 188 20.66 9.82 -13.73
N ALA A 189 21.72 10.40 -14.29
CA ALA A 189 21.88 10.56 -15.72
C ALA A 189 22.04 9.22 -16.46
N ASP A 190 22.55 8.20 -15.78
CA ASP A 190 22.74 6.85 -16.33
C ASP A 190 21.48 5.99 -16.22
N GLY A 191 20.40 6.55 -15.61
CA GLY A 191 19.14 5.86 -15.40
C GLY A 191 19.13 4.92 -14.20
N VAL A 192 20.12 5.00 -13.33
CA VAL A 192 20.18 4.23 -12.09
C VAL A 192 19.30 4.90 -11.04
N ILE A 193 18.38 4.13 -10.44
CA ILE A 193 17.47 4.63 -9.40
C ILE A 193 18.29 4.94 -8.15
N ARG A 194 18.30 6.22 -7.73
CA ARG A 194 19.06 6.74 -6.60
C ARG A 194 18.20 7.26 -5.48
N LEU A 195 16.93 7.60 -5.76
CA LEU A 195 16.04 8.20 -4.76
C LEU A 195 15.82 7.27 -3.58
N GLU A 196 16.16 7.76 -2.40
CA GLU A 196 15.97 7.02 -1.15
C GLU A 196 15.67 7.92 0.05
N VAL A 197 15.03 7.34 1.06
CA VAL A 197 14.88 7.95 2.37
C VAL A 197 16.09 7.59 3.20
N VAL A 198 16.88 8.58 3.58
CA VAL A 198 18.12 8.40 4.35
C VAL A 198 17.86 8.46 5.86
N LYS A 199 18.84 8.09 6.66
CA LYS A 199 18.78 8.29 8.11
C LYS A 199 19.22 9.72 8.44
N GLY A 200 18.34 10.51 9.04
CA GLY A 200 18.58 11.93 9.34
C GLY A 200 18.18 12.82 8.15
N GLU A 201 18.92 13.88 7.93
CA GLU A 201 18.66 14.85 6.86
C GLU A 201 19.22 14.38 5.52
N GLY A 202 18.40 14.44 4.49
CA GLY A 202 18.77 14.11 3.11
C GLY A 202 19.48 15.26 2.42
N ARG A 203 20.42 14.92 1.54
CA ARG A 203 21.23 15.89 0.79
C ARG A 203 20.96 15.80 -0.71
N GLY A 204 20.81 16.97 -1.35
CA GLY A 204 20.61 17.02 -2.81
C GLY A 204 19.29 16.43 -3.29
N VAL A 205 19.27 16.03 -4.55
CA VAL A 205 18.02 15.69 -5.27
C VAL A 205 17.61 14.21 -5.19
N PHE A 206 18.45 13.35 -4.63
CA PHE A 206 18.23 11.91 -4.56
C PHE A 206 17.94 11.40 -3.15
N GLU A 207 17.94 12.28 -2.15
CA GLU A 207 17.75 11.89 -0.77
C GLU A 207 16.58 12.65 -0.15
N VAL A 208 15.77 11.94 0.63
CA VAL A 208 14.68 12.48 1.44
C VAL A 208 14.99 12.23 2.90
N ASP A 209 14.66 13.19 3.76
CA ASP A 209 14.90 13.10 5.20
C ASP A 209 14.20 11.86 5.79
N GLY A 210 14.94 11.19 6.66
CA GLY A 210 14.38 10.10 7.44
C GLY A 210 13.43 10.59 8.52
N ILE A 211 12.52 9.73 8.90
CA ILE A 211 11.62 9.97 10.03
C ILE A 211 12.26 9.38 11.29
N SER A 212 12.51 10.22 12.29
CA SER A 212 13.08 9.79 13.57
C SER A 212 12.20 8.71 14.22
N GLY A 213 12.82 7.59 14.58
CA GLY A 213 12.13 6.41 15.12
C GLY A 213 11.46 5.50 14.08
N ALA A 214 11.36 5.91 12.80
CA ALA A 214 10.69 5.15 11.74
C ALA A 214 11.64 4.72 10.60
N THR A 215 12.87 4.36 10.92
CA THR A 215 13.88 3.94 9.92
C THR A 215 13.42 2.77 9.04
N ARG A 216 12.66 1.82 9.61
CA ARG A 216 12.13 0.69 8.84
C ARG A 216 11.04 1.11 7.85
N THR A 217 10.15 2.03 8.25
CA THR A 217 9.14 2.60 7.36
C THR A 217 9.80 3.37 6.22
N GLY A 218 10.77 4.25 6.50
CA GLY A 218 11.54 4.98 5.48
C GLY A 218 12.29 4.04 4.53
N GLY A 219 12.94 2.99 5.07
CA GLY A 219 13.56 1.94 4.25
C GLY A 219 12.55 1.18 3.37
N GLY A 220 11.31 0.97 3.86
CA GLY A 220 10.20 0.43 3.09
C GLY A 220 9.84 1.32 1.90
N VAL A 221 9.74 2.64 2.13
CA VAL A 221 9.47 3.60 1.06
C VAL A 221 10.60 3.62 0.02
N SER A 222 11.86 3.55 0.43
CA SER A 222 13.00 3.46 -0.50
C SER A 222 12.93 2.19 -1.37
N ARG A 223 12.61 1.04 -0.77
CA ARG A 223 12.42 -0.22 -1.51
C ARG A 223 11.25 -0.17 -2.48
N LEU A 224 10.13 0.45 -2.06
CA LEU A 224 8.95 0.69 -2.89
C LEU A 224 9.32 1.51 -4.14
N VAL A 225 10.08 2.60 -3.99
CA VAL A 225 10.55 3.41 -5.13
C VAL A 225 11.45 2.58 -6.04
N ARG A 226 12.45 1.87 -5.51
CA ARG A 226 13.36 1.02 -6.30
C ARG A 226 12.60 -0.05 -7.11
N PHE A 227 11.57 -0.65 -6.52
CA PHE A 227 10.75 -1.66 -7.21
C PHE A 227 9.92 -1.04 -8.32
N TRP A 228 9.10 -0.03 -7.99
CA TRP A 228 8.11 0.50 -8.94
C TRP A 228 8.73 1.27 -10.10
N PHE A 229 9.90 1.88 -9.92
CA PHE A 229 10.62 2.55 -11.00
C PHE A 229 11.64 1.63 -11.69
N GLY A 230 11.83 0.42 -11.19
CA GLY A 230 12.66 -0.64 -11.76
C GLY A 230 12.01 -1.41 -12.91
N PRO A 231 12.71 -2.45 -13.40
CA PRO A 231 12.26 -3.25 -14.53
C PRO A 231 10.97 -4.05 -14.26
N ASP A 232 10.69 -4.36 -13.00
CA ASP A 232 9.51 -5.12 -12.59
C ASP A 232 8.29 -4.25 -12.28
N GLY A 233 8.45 -2.92 -12.31
CA GLY A 233 7.40 -1.94 -12.11
C GLY A 233 7.11 -1.12 -13.36
N TYR A 234 7.05 0.18 -13.19
CA TYR A 234 6.74 1.15 -14.25
C TYR A 234 7.92 1.48 -15.17
N GLY A 235 9.14 0.96 -14.92
CA GLY A 235 10.33 1.24 -15.73
C GLY A 235 10.13 1.03 -17.23
N PRO A 236 9.56 -0.09 -17.72
CA PRO A 236 9.25 -0.30 -19.13
C PRO A 236 8.32 0.78 -19.71
N TYR A 237 7.22 1.09 -19.00
CA TYR A 237 6.26 2.12 -19.40
C TYR A 237 6.88 3.51 -19.52
N LEU A 238 7.63 3.94 -18.51
CA LEU A 238 8.30 5.25 -18.51
C LEU A 238 9.32 5.38 -19.64
N LYS A 239 10.05 4.30 -19.97
CA LYS A 239 10.96 4.27 -21.13
C LYS A 239 10.21 4.42 -22.44
N GLN A 240 9.05 3.77 -22.59
CA GLN A 240 8.22 3.88 -23.80
C GLN A 240 7.67 5.30 -23.93
N LEU A 241 7.14 5.86 -22.84
CA LEU A 241 6.57 7.20 -22.84
C LEU A 241 7.61 8.28 -23.19
N LYS A 242 8.87 8.14 -22.72
CA LYS A 242 9.99 8.99 -23.12
C LYS A 242 10.28 8.94 -24.63
N ARG A 243 10.22 7.75 -25.24
CA ARG A 243 10.43 7.60 -26.69
C ARG A 243 9.36 8.30 -27.51
N GLN A 244 8.09 8.23 -27.08
CA GLN A 244 6.97 8.89 -27.74
C GLN A 244 7.04 10.41 -27.66
N GLY A 245 7.49 10.97 -26.53
CA GLY A 245 7.65 12.40 -26.35
C GLY A 245 8.89 13.01 -27.05
N SER A 246 9.80 12.15 -27.55
CA SER A 246 11.01 12.58 -28.26
C SER A 246 10.86 12.52 -29.79
N SER A 247 9.70 12.11 -30.30
CA SER A 247 9.34 12.04 -31.74
C SER A 247 8.46 13.19 -32.13
#